data_803c1d1b4293cdf6bf14d20a18a34026
#
_entry.id   803c1d1b4293cdf6bf14d20a18a34026
#
_cell.length_a   1.000
_cell.length_b   1.000
_cell.length_c   1.000
_cell.angle_alpha   90.00
_cell.angle_beta   90.00
_cell.angle_gamma   90.00
#
_symmetry.space_group_name_H-M   'P 1'
#
loop_
_entity.id
_entity.type
_entity.pdbx_description
1 polymer ?
#
loop_
_entity_poly.entity_id
_entity_poly.type
_entity_poly.pdbx_seq_one_letter_code
_entity_poly.pdbx_strand_id
1 'polypeptide(L)'
;MTITIKPPKGNGAPVPVETTLVKKVNADGVLTFDILENKYTYEVINAIGKRWIVSHVEGENDKKEYVITVIDRKSEGDRQLVECTAREIPIDKLMIDRIYVNVTGSFTVERYFNIVFQGTGMLFEVEGKVKSSKFENGGEGDTRLEMFKKGLEHFGLEYKITYDKKKDRYKFVLTPFANQKASYFISDEVNANAIKLEEDASDFATFIRGYGNYSGEETFEHAGLVMEARSALAEIYGDIHAEPFKDGKVTDQETMDKELQSRLKKSLKQSLSLDFLVLRESYPEADPQPGDIVQIKSTKLGLNDLVRIVQVKTIRGINNVIVKQDVTLGEFNREQRYMKKVNTAANYVSGLNDVNLSNPSKAAENLKSKVASIAKSTLDLMSRTDLIEDKQQKVSSKTVTTSDGTIVHDFIDKSNIKDVK
;
A
#
# COMPACT_ATOMS: atom_id res chain seq x y z
N MET A 1 19.34 -16.85 12.49
CA MET A 1 18.38 -17.44 13.44
C MET A 1 17.16 -17.90 12.67
N THR A 2 16.48 -18.95 13.07
CA THR A 2 15.32 -19.51 12.37
C THR A 2 14.03 -19.07 13.07
N ILE A 3 12.86 -19.28 12.44
CA ILE A 3 11.59 -19.13 13.14
C ILE A 3 11.48 -20.16 14.27
N THR A 4 10.66 -19.86 15.26
CA THR A 4 10.34 -20.79 16.35
C THR A 4 8.88 -21.18 16.28
N ILE A 5 8.59 -22.47 16.29
CA ILE A 5 7.22 -23.01 16.28
C ILE A 5 6.97 -23.70 17.62
N LYS A 6 5.87 -23.35 18.30
CA LYS A 6 5.51 -23.90 19.60
C LYS A 6 4.05 -24.39 19.63
N PRO A 7 3.76 -25.52 20.31
CA PRO A 7 2.39 -25.94 20.56
C PRO A 7 1.67 -24.93 21.48
N PRO A 8 0.33 -25.00 21.57
CA PRO A 8 -0.43 -24.15 22.49
C PRO A 8 -0.03 -24.31 23.96
N LYS A 9 0.50 -25.49 24.31
CA LYS A 9 1.09 -25.80 25.63
C LYS A 9 2.42 -26.52 25.41
N GLY A 10 3.50 -25.99 25.97
CA GLY A 10 4.84 -26.56 25.86
C GLY A 10 5.87 -25.58 25.29
N ASN A 11 7.07 -26.11 25.09
CA ASN A 11 8.20 -25.34 24.58
C ASN A 11 8.19 -25.28 23.04
N GLY A 12 8.75 -24.21 22.49
CA GLY A 12 8.96 -24.08 21.05
C GLY A 12 10.24 -24.75 20.59
N ALA A 13 10.26 -25.12 19.32
CA ALA A 13 11.44 -25.61 18.62
C ALA A 13 11.82 -24.64 17.46
N PRO A 14 13.12 -24.40 17.24
CA PRO A 14 13.57 -23.68 16.06
C PRO A 14 13.39 -24.54 14.80
N VAL A 15 12.85 -23.96 13.75
CA VAL A 15 12.58 -24.68 12.49
C VAL A 15 13.19 -23.91 11.32
N PRO A 16 14.17 -24.51 10.60
CA PRO A 16 14.83 -23.87 9.47
C PRO A 16 13.98 -24.00 8.20
N VAL A 17 13.10 -23.05 7.98
CA VAL A 17 12.23 -23.00 6.79
C VAL A 17 12.25 -21.62 6.15
N GLU A 18 11.94 -21.57 4.87
CA GLU A 18 11.65 -20.33 4.18
C GLU A 18 10.28 -19.85 4.60
N THR A 19 10.13 -18.52 4.77
CA THR A 19 8.87 -17.92 5.14
C THR A 19 8.50 -16.82 4.16
N THR A 20 7.22 -16.73 3.84
CA THR A 20 6.64 -15.62 3.08
C THR A 20 5.65 -14.88 3.96
N LEU A 21 5.94 -13.61 4.23
CA LEU A 21 5.06 -12.71 4.97
C LEU A 21 4.50 -11.64 4.04
N VAL A 22 3.17 -11.59 3.91
CA VAL A 22 2.46 -10.57 3.14
C VAL A 22 1.76 -9.62 4.09
N LYS A 23 2.12 -8.36 4.05
CA LYS A 23 1.47 -7.27 4.77
C LYS A 23 0.79 -6.32 3.79
N LYS A 24 -0.41 -5.86 4.10
CA LYS A 24 -1.19 -4.90 3.30
C LYS A 24 -1.77 -3.82 4.19
N VAL A 25 -2.03 -2.65 3.61
CA VAL A 25 -2.81 -1.60 4.29
C VAL A 25 -4.22 -2.13 4.55
N ASN A 26 -4.72 -1.94 5.75
CA ASN A 26 -6.07 -2.35 6.20
C ASN A 26 -6.42 -3.83 5.98
N ALA A 27 -5.42 -4.68 5.89
CA ALA A 27 -5.62 -6.12 5.79
C ALA A 27 -4.74 -6.88 6.78
N ASP A 28 -5.18 -8.08 7.09
CA ASP A 28 -4.49 -8.97 8.00
C ASP A 28 -3.15 -9.41 7.40
N GLY A 29 -2.09 -9.40 8.18
CA GLY A 29 -0.81 -10.01 7.79
C GLY A 29 -0.96 -11.52 7.66
N VAL A 30 -0.49 -12.07 6.55
CA VAL A 30 -0.54 -13.51 6.27
C VAL A 30 0.88 -14.06 6.17
N LEU A 31 1.17 -15.02 7.01
CA LEU A 31 2.42 -15.77 7.00
C LEU A 31 2.20 -17.15 6.39
N THR A 32 3.00 -17.51 5.39
CA THR A 32 3.03 -18.87 4.83
C THR A 32 4.44 -19.44 4.89
N PHE A 33 4.54 -20.74 5.11
CA PHE A 33 5.80 -21.47 5.09
C PHE A 33 5.54 -22.96 4.88
N ASP A 34 6.53 -23.61 4.30
CA ASP A 34 6.48 -25.03 3.98
C ASP A 34 7.57 -25.78 4.74
N ILE A 35 7.21 -26.89 5.38
CA ILE A 35 8.14 -27.75 6.09
C ILE A 35 8.28 -29.04 5.29
N LEU A 36 9.45 -29.25 4.69
CA LEU A 36 9.81 -30.52 4.05
C LEU A 36 10.47 -31.44 5.09
N GLU A 37 10.06 -32.71 5.09
CA GLU A 37 10.62 -33.71 5.96
C GLU A 37 12.12 -33.96 5.71
N ASN A 38 12.89 -33.83 6.77
CA ASN A 38 14.31 -34.15 6.83
C ASN A 38 14.71 -34.47 8.29
N LYS A 39 15.97 -34.81 8.51
CA LYS A 39 16.47 -35.17 9.86
C LYS A 39 16.30 -34.09 10.93
N TYR A 40 16.15 -32.80 10.53
CA TYR A 40 15.99 -31.68 11.47
C TYR A 40 14.52 -31.29 11.67
N THR A 41 13.64 -31.63 10.73
CA THR A 41 12.22 -31.26 10.76
C THR A 41 11.29 -32.43 11.10
N TYR A 42 11.80 -33.66 11.15
CA TYR A 42 11.03 -34.88 11.35
C TYR A 42 10.11 -34.84 12.58
N GLU A 43 10.62 -34.43 13.73
CA GLU A 43 9.81 -34.39 14.96
C GLU A 43 8.72 -33.29 14.86
N VAL A 44 9.08 -32.12 14.34
CA VAL A 44 8.14 -30.99 14.20
C VAL A 44 7.05 -31.30 13.19
N ILE A 45 7.40 -31.88 12.04
CA ILE A 45 6.45 -32.15 10.95
C ILE A 45 5.39 -33.19 11.37
N ASN A 46 5.77 -34.16 12.21
CA ASN A 46 4.83 -35.14 12.73
C ASN A 46 3.93 -34.59 13.86
N ALA A 47 4.41 -33.60 14.60
CA ALA A 47 3.72 -33.06 15.77
C ALA A 47 2.88 -31.80 15.43
N ILE A 48 3.31 -30.99 14.47
CA ILE A 48 2.71 -29.69 14.17
C ILE A 48 1.20 -29.78 13.97
N GLY A 49 0.46 -28.84 14.56
CA GLY A 49 -1.00 -28.84 14.52
C GLY A 49 -1.59 -27.43 14.39
N LYS A 50 -2.90 -27.38 14.15
CA LYS A 50 -3.65 -26.12 14.14
C LYS A 50 -3.51 -25.42 15.50
N ARG A 51 -3.53 -24.08 15.50
CA ARG A 51 -3.39 -23.23 16.68
C ARG A 51 -1.99 -23.22 17.30
N TRP A 52 -1.00 -23.84 16.65
CA TRP A 52 0.39 -23.67 17.04
C TRP A 52 0.85 -22.24 16.73
N ILE A 53 1.82 -21.76 17.49
CA ILE A 53 2.29 -20.37 17.43
C ILE A 53 3.65 -20.34 16.75
N VAL A 54 3.81 -19.37 15.85
CA VAL A 54 5.07 -19.07 15.15
C VAL A 54 5.57 -17.72 15.63
N SER A 55 6.83 -17.67 16.07
CA SER A 55 7.50 -16.45 16.55
C SER A 55 8.84 -16.23 15.85
N HIS A 56 9.45 -15.06 16.06
CA HIS A 56 10.72 -14.63 15.47
C HIS A 56 10.71 -14.57 13.94
N VAL A 57 9.55 -14.28 13.35
CA VAL A 57 9.37 -14.25 11.89
C VAL A 57 10.14 -13.10 11.25
N GLU A 58 10.15 -11.93 11.88
CA GLU A 58 10.85 -10.73 11.38
C GLU A 58 12.23 -10.51 12.04
N GLY A 59 12.76 -11.53 12.71
CA GLY A 59 14.06 -11.52 13.35
C GLY A 59 14.00 -11.85 14.84
N GLU A 60 15.16 -11.89 15.49
CA GLU A 60 15.29 -12.33 16.90
C GLU A 60 14.56 -11.43 17.90
N ASN A 61 14.53 -10.12 17.62
CA ASN A 61 13.91 -9.14 18.49
C ASN A 61 12.44 -8.89 18.17
N ASP A 62 11.89 -9.62 17.19
CA ASP A 62 10.47 -9.51 16.84
C ASP A 62 9.61 -10.16 17.94
N LYS A 63 8.67 -9.38 18.46
CA LYS A 63 7.70 -9.79 19.48
C LYS A 63 6.35 -10.19 18.89
N LYS A 64 6.21 -10.07 17.56
CA LYS A 64 4.99 -10.49 16.89
C LYS A 64 4.94 -12.00 16.82
N GLU A 65 3.77 -12.51 17.08
CA GLU A 65 3.49 -13.94 17.00
C GLU A 65 2.34 -14.19 16.04
N TYR A 66 2.39 -15.32 15.38
CA TYR A 66 1.39 -15.78 14.41
C TYR A 66 0.82 -17.10 14.87
N VAL A 67 -0.46 -17.33 14.64
CA VAL A 67 -1.12 -18.61 14.93
C VAL A 67 -1.42 -19.35 13.65
N ILE A 68 -1.06 -20.61 13.58
CA ILE A 68 -1.31 -21.48 12.43
C ILE A 68 -2.81 -21.76 12.33
N THR A 69 -3.40 -21.38 11.22
CA THR A 69 -4.84 -21.51 10.92
C THR A 69 -5.15 -22.61 9.91
N VAL A 70 -4.24 -22.79 8.94
CA VAL A 70 -4.38 -23.84 7.90
C VAL A 70 -3.12 -24.68 7.89
N ILE A 71 -3.30 -25.99 7.77
CA ILE A 71 -2.23 -26.97 7.58
C ILE A 71 -2.68 -27.94 6.51
N ASP A 72 -1.91 -28.01 5.45
CA ASP A 72 -2.05 -29.00 4.40
C ASP A 72 -0.87 -29.98 4.45
N ARG A 73 -1.16 -31.27 4.41
CA ARG A 73 -0.15 -32.33 4.43
C ARG A 73 -0.16 -33.07 3.09
N LYS A 74 1.00 -33.14 2.49
CA LYS A 74 1.20 -33.80 1.19
C LYS A 74 2.32 -34.82 1.29
N SER A 75 2.22 -35.87 0.48
CA SER A 75 3.31 -36.79 0.22
C SER A 75 4.06 -36.30 -1.02
N GLU A 76 5.35 -36.06 -0.89
CA GLU A 76 6.23 -35.66 -1.97
C GLU A 76 7.36 -36.69 -2.12
N GLY A 77 7.12 -37.66 -2.99
CA GLY A 77 7.99 -38.84 -3.12
C GLY A 77 7.96 -39.67 -1.85
N ASP A 78 9.12 -39.84 -1.24
CA ASP A 78 9.33 -40.57 0.04
C ASP A 78 9.29 -39.67 1.28
N ARG A 79 8.93 -38.39 1.12
CA ARG A 79 8.94 -37.38 2.17
C ARG A 79 7.56 -36.79 2.40
N GLN A 80 7.35 -36.28 3.58
CA GLN A 80 6.18 -35.47 3.89
C GLN A 80 6.49 -33.98 3.68
N LEU A 81 5.55 -33.28 3.05
CA LEU A 81 5.53 -31.81 2.96
C LEU A 81 4.33 -31.30 3.75
N VAL A 82 4.56 -30.30 4.61
CA VAL A 82 3.50 -29.64 5.37
C VAL A 82 3.50 -28.15 5.03
N GLU A 83 2.44 -27.71 4.37
CA GLU A 83 2.21 -26.29 4.03
C GLU A 83 1.39 -25.65 5.16
N CYS A 84 1.87 -24.53 5.68
CA CYS A 84 1.26 -23.82 6.79
C CYS A 84 0.88 -22.41 6.40
N THR A 85 -0.35 -22.01 6.78
CA THR A 85 -0.78 -20.61 6.75
C THR A 85 -1.07 -20.15 8.17
N ALA A 86 -0.50 -19.02 8.56
CA ALA A 86 -0.66 -18.44 9.88
C ALA A 86 -1.08 -16.96 9.80
N ARG A 87 -1.79 -16.50 10.83
CA ARG A 87 -2.33 -15.15 10.97
C ARG A 87 -1.75 -14.50 12.21
N GLU A 88 -1.59 -13.17 12.21
CA GLU A 88 -1.17 -12.43 13.40
C GLU A 88 -2.11 -12.70 14.59
N ILE A 89 -1.56 -12.97 15.76
CA ILE A 89 -2.34 -13.28 16.98
C ILE A 89 -3.37 -12.20 17.33
N PRO A 90 -3.08 -10.87 17.26
CA PRO A 90 -4.08 -9.86 17.59
C PRO A 90 -5.31 -9.91 16.69
N ILE A 91 -5.13 -10.19 15.40
CA ILE A 91 -6.25 -10.35 14.45
C ILE A 91 -7.02 -11.64 14.72
N ASP A 92 -6.31 -12.72 14.99
CA ASP A 92 -6.95 -14.00 15.33
C ASP A 92 -7.79 -13.88 16.60
N LYS A 93 -7.31 -13.19 17.63
CA LYS A 93 -8.10 -12.91 18.85
C LYS A 93 -9.39 -12.16 18.56
N LEU A 94 -9.37 -11.16 17.67
CA LEU A 94 -10.57 -10.46 17.26
C LEU A 94 -11.53 -11.37 16.46
N MET A 95 -11.01 -12.34 15.73
CA MET A 95 -11.81 -13.23 14.90
C MET A 95 -12.53 -14.31 15.70
N ILE A 96 -11.92 -14.83 16.75
CA ILE A 96 -12.47 -15.92 17.54
C ILE A 96 -13.40 -15.48 18.67
N ASP A 97 -13.42 -14.20 19.00
CA ASP A 97 -14.27 -13.62 20.03
C ASP A 97 -15.45 -12.81 19.42
N ARG A 98 -16.57 -12.73 20.15
CA ARG A 98 -17.82 -12.18 19.64
C ARG A 98 -18.39 -11.11 20.56
N ILE A 99 -19.15 -10.19 19.98
CA ILE A 99 -19.87 -9.14 20.67
C ILE A 99 -21.36 -9.49 20.64
N TYR A 100 -21.94 -9.73 21.82
CA TYR A 100 -23.34 -10.14 21.96
C TYR A 100 -24.29 -8.98 22.28
N VAL A 101 -23.73 -7.80 22.58
CA VAL A 101 -24.56 -6.60 22.84
C VAL A 101 -24.95 -5.93 21.52
N ASN A 102 -26.15 -5.36 21.48
CA ASN A 102 -26.57 -4.55 20.33
C ASN A 102 -25.78 -3.24 20.28
N VAL A 103 -25.23 -2.94 19.10
CA VAL A 103 -24.45 -1.72 18.82
C VAL A 103 -25.17 -0.94 17.72
N THR A 104 -26.24 -0.22 18.13
CA THR A 104 -27.06 0.62 17.25
C THR A 104 -27.09 2.03 17.80
N GLY A 105 -26.98 3.04 16.95
CA GLY A 105 -27.01 4.45 17.32
C GLY A 105 -25.74 5.20 16.93
N SER A 106 -25.60 6.42 17.44
CA SER A 106 -24.43 7.28 17.18
C SER A 106 -23.32 7.04 18.20
N PHE A 107 -22.10 6.83 17.72
CA PHE A 107 -20.93 6.57 18.55
C PHE A 107 -19.79 7.52 18.20
N THR A 108 -19.04 7.94 19.23
CA THR A 108 -17.68 8.45 19.02
C THR A 108 -16.74 7.27 18.73
N VAL A 109 -15.63 7.56 18.11
CA VAL A 109 -14.63 6.55 17.73
C VAL A 109 -14.12 5.78 18.97
N GLU A 110 -13.84 6.48 20.07
CA GLU A 110 -13.34 5.87 21.30
C GLU A 110 -14.39 4.95 21.94
N ARG A 111 -15.66 5.41 22.00
CA ARG A 111 -16.75 4.60 22.58
C ARG A 111 -16.98 3.33 21.79
N TYR A 112 -16.93 3.41 20.46
CA TYR A 112 -17.11 2.26 19.59
C TYR A 112 -15.97 1.24 19.74
N PHE A 113 -14.71 1.69 19.60
CA PHE A 113 -13.59 0.78 19.71
C PHE A 113 -13.35 0.25 21.13
N ASN A 114 -13.78 0.96 22.17
CA ASN A 114 -13.83 0.40 23.52
C ASN A 114 -14.68 -0.88 23.57
N ILE A 115 -15.84 -0.91 22.89
CA ILE A 115 -16.67 -2.12 22.81
C ILE A 115 -15.91 -3.25 22.08
N VAL A 116 -15.24 -2.91 21.00
CA VAL A 116 -14.49 -3.89 20.17
C VAL A 116 -13.31 -4.50 20.96
N PHE A 117 -12.56 -3.69 21.71
CA PHE A 117 -11.35 -4.13 22.39
C PHE A 117 -11.54 -4.55 23.85
N GLN A 118 -12.72 -4.32 24.44
CA GLN A 118 -13.01 -4.69 25.82
C GLN A 118 -12.76 -6.18 26.07
N GLY A 119 -11.95 -6.50 27.08
CA GLY A 119 -11.65 -7.87 27.47
C GLY A 119 -10.59 -8.59 26.61
N THR A 120 -10.13 -8.03 25.51
CA THR A 120 -9.14 -8.67 24.61
C THR A 120 -7.71 -8.64 25.16
N GLY A 121 -7.43 -7.76 26.13
CA GLY A 121 -6.08 -7.50 26.62
C GLY A 121 -5.21 -6.67 25.66
N MET A 122 -5.75 -6.21 24.54
CA MET A 122 -5.07 -5.37 23.58
C MET A 122 -5.37 -3.88 23.83
N LEU A 123 -4.51 -3.02 23.31
CA LEU A 123 -4.65 -1.58 23.41
C LEU A 123 -5.06 -1.00 22.06
N PHE A 124 -5.72 0.14 22.06
CA PHE A 124 -5.87 0.95 20.86
C PHE A 124 -5.60 2.43 21.17
N GLU A 125 -5.22 3.15 20.16
CA GLU A 125 -5.01 4.60 20.16
C GLU A 125 -5.59 5.17 18.88
N VAL A 126 -6.25 6.32 18.98
CA VAL A 126 -6.80 7.03 17.82
C VAL A 126 -6.00 8.29 17.60
N GLU A 127 -5.45 8.43 16.40
CA GLU A 127 -4.72 9.62 15.98
C GLU A 127 -5.62 10.52 15.12
N GLY A 128 -5.56 11.81 15.38
CA GLY A 128 -6.34 12.80 14.63
C GLY A 128 -7.76 12.99 15.15
N LYS A 129 -8.51 13.89 14.48
CA LYS A 129 -9.90 14.20 14.81
C LYS A 129 -10.84 13.41 13.93
N VAL A 130 -11.67 12.60 14.53
CA VAL A 130 -12.65 11.73 13.85
C VAL A 130 -14.08 12.14 14.26
N LYS A 131 -14.95 12.29 13.27
CA LYS A 131 -16.37 12.60 13.53
C LYS A 131 -17.09 11.35 14.04
N SER A 132 -18.14 11.57 14.85
CA SER A 132 -19.05 10.49 15.24
C SER A 132 -19.72 9.88 14.02
N SER A 133 -20.01 8.59 14.09
CA SER A 133 -20.69 7.85 13.02
C SER A 133 -21.89 7.09 13.57
N LYS A 134 -22.89 6.87 12.72
CA LYS A 134 -24.10 6.10 13.05
C LYS A 134 -23.91 4.64 12.63
N PHE A 135 -24.25 3.74 13.52
CA PHE A 135 -24.22 2.31 13.30
C PHE A 135 -25.63 1.74 13.39
N GLU A 136 -25.93 0.77 12.56
CA GLU A 136 -27.18 0.02 12.54
C GLU A 136 -26.86 -1.48 12.55
N ASN A 137 -27.56 -2.21 13.41
CA ASN A 137 -27.47 -3.67 13.49
C ASN A 137 -26.04 -4.22 13.64
N GLY A 138 -25.24 -3.64 14.52
CA GLY A 138 -23.92 -4.16 14.89
C GLY A 138 -23.96 -4.95 16.20
N GLY A 139 -23.03 -5.84 16.40
CA GLY A 139 -22.98 -6.74 17.53
C GLY A 139 -23.88 -7.96 17.33
N GLU A 140 -24.65 -8.35 18.36
CA GLU A 140 -25.62 -9.45 18.30
C GLU A 140 -25.06 -10.78 17.80
N GLY A 141 -23.77 -11.01 18.02
CA GLY A 141 -23.07 -12.22 17.58
C GLY A 141 -22.03 -12.00 16.51
N ASP A 142 -21.85 -10.77 16.02
CA ASP A 142 -20.72 -10.40 15.15
C ASP A 142 -19.40 -10.71 15.85
N THR A 143 -18.41 -11.15 15.08
CA THR A 143 -17.04 -11.26 15.60
C THR A 143 -16.48 -9.86 15.89
N ARG A 144 -15.54 -9.77 16.84
CA ARG A 144 -14.86 -8.50 17.09
C ARG A 144 -14.12 -7.99 15.86
N LEU A 145 -13.64 -8.89 15.00
CA LEU A 145 -12.97 -8.53 13.74
C LEU A 145 -13.96 -7.88 12.75
N GLU A 146 -15.16 -8.44 12.58
CA GLU A 146 -16.21 -7.83 11.75
C GLU A 146 -16.58 -6.44 12.26
N MET A 147 -16.81 -6.31 13.57
CA MET A 147 -17.08 -5.04 14.19
C MET A 147 -15.88 -4.07 14.05
N PHE A 148 -14.67 -4.55 14.21
CA PHE A 148 -13.46 -3.75 13.98
C PHE A 148 -13.40 -3.19 12.56
N LYS A 149 -13.57 -4.04 11.54
CA LYS A 149 -13.57 -3.64 10.12
C LYS A 149 -14.72 -2.68 9.79
N LYS A 150 -15.92 -2.95 10.30
CA LYS A 150 -17.08 -2.05 10.19
C LYS A 150 -16.81 -0.68 10.81
N GLY A 151 -16.14 -0.65 11.96
CA GLY A 151 -15.72 0.60 12.59
C GLY A 151 -14.71 1.38 11.76
N LEU A 152 -13.69 0.72 11.21
CA LEU A 152 -12.71 1.37 10.34
C LEU A 152 -13.38 2.01 9.12
N GLU A 153 -14.29 1.31 8.48
CA GLU A 153 -15.03 1.79 7.31
C GLU A 153 -15.91 3.01 7.66
N HIS A 154 -16.73 2.92 8.70
CA HIS A 154 -17.66 3.99 9.09
C HIS A 154 -16.96 5.25 9.57
N PHE A 155 -15.80 5.12 10.23
CA PHE A 155 -15.00 6.26 10.68
C PHE A 155 -13.96 6.72 9.65
N GLY A 156 -13.80 5.99 8.53
CA GLY A 156 -12.78 6.29 7.52
C GLY A 156 -11.37 6.15 8.07
N LEU A 157 -11.10 5.09 8.84
CA LEU A 157 -9.83 4.87 9.52
C LEU A 157 -9.03 3.73 8.89
N GLU A 158 -7.75 3.84 9.02
CA GLU A 158 -6.77 2.78 8.77
C GLU A 158 -6.11 2.36 10.09
N TYR A 159 -5.47 1.21 10.09
CA TYR A 159 -4.82 0.70 11.30
C TYR A 159 -3.40 0.19 11.06
N LYS A 160 -2.60 0.27 12.11
CA LYS A 160 -1.29 -0.36 12.22
C LYS A 160 -1.20 -1.11 13.55
N ILE A 161 -0.70 -2.34 13.51
CA ILE A 161 -0.48 -3.13 14.71
C ILE A 161 0.98 -2.96 15.17
N THR A 162 1.16 -2.55 16.40
CA THR A 162 2.45 -2.39 17.05
C THR A 162 2.47 -3.19 18.35
N TYR A 163 3.66 -3.38 18.92
CA TYR A 163 3.82 -4.03 20.23
C TYR A 163 4.35 -3.01 21.25
N ASP A 164 3.53 -2.70 22.26
CA ASP A 164 3.95 -1.84 23.37
C ASP A 164 4.82 -2.63 24.34
N LYS A 165 6.13 -2.48 24.23
CA LYS A 165 7.12 -3.18 25.06
C LYS A 165 6.99 -2.85 26.55
N LYS A 166 6.49 -1.67 26.92
CA LYS A 166 6.33 -1.24 28.33
C LYS A 166 5.15 -1.93 28.99
N LYS A 167 4.06 -2.09 28.25
CA LYS A 167 2.83 -2.73 28.73
C LYS A 167 2.76 -4.21 28.39
N ASP A 168 3.71 -4.71 27.60
CA ASP A 168 3.79 -6.09 27.10
C ASP A 168 2.50 -6.54 26.39
N ARG A 169 1.98 -5.67 25.48
CA ARG A 169 0.70 -5.86 24.81
C ARG A 169 0.72 -5.37 23.37
N TYR A 170 -0.10 -6.00 22.53
CA TYR A 170 -0.39 -5.47 21.21
C TYR A 170 -1.19 -4.19 21.30
N LYS A 171 -0.87 -3.23 20.43
CA LYS A 171 -1.52 -1.93 20.33
C LYS A 171 -1.90 -1.66 18.88
N PHE A 172 -3.17 -1.33 18.66
CA PHE A 172 -3.70 -0.86 17.39
C PHE A 172 -3.64 0.67 17.35
N VAL A 173 -2.94 1.22 16.37
CA VAL A 173 -2.95 2.66 16.09
C VAL A 173 -3.93 2.89 14.95
N LEU A 174 -4.98 3.66 15.21
CA LEU A 174 -6.07 3.97 14.29
C LEU A 174 -5.91 5.41 13.82
N THR A 175 -5.84 5.63 12.52
CA THR A 175 -5.60 6.96 11.95
C THR A 175 -6.44 7.17 10.69
N PRO A 176 -6.97 8.39 10.43
CA PRO A 176 -7.75 8.66 9.21
C PRO A 176 -6.99 8.36 7.92
N PHE A 177 -5.68 8.43 7.98
CA PHE A 177 -4.83 8.07 6.85
C PHE A 177 -3.42 7.75 7.37
N ALA A 178 -3.04 6.49 7.31
CA ALA A 178 -1.72 6.05 7.76
C ALA A 178 -0.65 6.52 6.75
N ASN A 179 -0.31 7.81 6.83
CA ASN A 179 0.74 8.44 6.04
C ASN A 179 1.98 8.59 6.88
N GLN A 180 2.97 7.77 6.62
CA GLN A 180 4.31 8.04 7.07
C GLN A 180 5.16 8.37 5.85
N LYS A 181 5.67 9.61 5.76
CA LYS A 181 6.63 9.95 4.72
C LYS A 181 7.90 9.15 5.00
N ALA A 182 8.27 8.28 4.08
CA ALA A 182 9.46 7.47 4.23
C ALA A 182 10.72 8.34 4.15
N SER A 183 11.75 7.95 4.89
CA SER A 183 13.07 8.58 4.85
C SER A 183 13.94 8.12 3.67
N TYR A 184 13.41 7.23 2.83
CA TYR A 184 14.08 6.66 1.67
C TYR A 184 13.26 6.92 0.39
N PHE A 185 13.89 6.73 -0.75
CA PHE A 185 13.26 6.77 -2.07
C PHE A 185 13.44 5.42 -2.81
N ILE A 186 12.67 5.20 -3.85
CA ILE A 186 12.74 4.01 -4.71
C ILE A 186 13.22 4.43 -6.10
N SER A 187 14.26 3.78 -6.60
CA SER A 187 14.79 4.03 -7.95
C SER A 187 15.26 2.75 -8.61
N ASP A 188 15.01 2.62 -9.92
CA ASP A 188 15.51 1.53 -10.75
C ASP A 188 17.05 1.59 -10.95
N GLU A 189 17.68 2.70 -10.58
CA GLU A 189 19.13 2.86 -10.63
C GLU A 189 19.82 2.49 -9.31
N VAL A 190 19.09 2.40 -8.19
CA VAL A 190 19.68 2.26 -6.85
C VAL A 190 19.18 1.03 -6.11
N ASN A 191 17.87 0.92 -5.88
CA ASN A 191 17.32 -0.02 -4.91
C ASN A 191 16.05 -0.75 -5.38
N ALA A 192 15.74 -0.70 -6.67
CA ALA A 192 14.64 -1.45 -7.24
C ALA A 192 15.07 -2.22 -8.47
N ASN A 193 14.77 -3.52 -8.49
CA ASN A 193 14.82 -4.33 -9.69
C ASN A 193 13.45 -4.34 -10.36
N ALA A 194 13.45 -4.40 -11.69
CA ALA A 194 12.24 -4.72 -12.46
C ALA A 194 10.98 -3.95 -11.99
N ILE A 195 11.03 -2.61 -12.02
CA ILE A 195 9.83 -1.80 -11.81
C ILE A 195 8.83 -2.14 -12.92
N LYS A 196 7.67 -2.70 -12.55
CA LYS A 196 6.58 -3.04 -13.46
C LYS A 196 5.44 -2.05 -13.27
N LEU A 197 5.11 -1.34 -14.32
CA LEU A 197 3.87 -0.55 -14.41
C LEU A 197 2.87 -1.34 -15.25
N GLU A 198 1.74 -1.68 -14.66
CA GLU A 198 0.64 -2.37 -15.31
C GLU A 198 -0.56 -1.44 -15.38
N GLU A 199 -1.10 -1.27 -16.56
CA GLU A 199 -2.27 -0.42 -16.82
C GLU A 199 -3.39 -1.35 -17.31
N ASP A 200 -4.48 -1.46 -16.53
CA ASP A 200 -5.67 -2.22 -16.89
C ASP A 200 -6.83 -1.25 -17.15
N ALA A 201 -7.27 -1.22 -18.37
CA ALA A 201 -8.35 -0.37 -18.84
C ALA A 201 -9.64 -1.15 -19.14
N SER A 202 -9.73 -2.42 -18.73
CA SER A 202 -10.91 -3.28 -19.01
C SER A 202 -12.21 -2.70 -18.43
N ASP A 203 -12.13 -2.08 -17.24
CA ASP A 203 -13.27 -1.44 -16.58
C ASP A 203 -13.19 0.10 -16.66
N PHE A 204 -12.34 0.63 -17.55
CA PHE A 204 -12.15 2.07 -17.67
C PHE A 204 -13.45 2.77 -18.10
N ALA A 205 -13.81 3.81 -17.37
CA ALA A 205 -14.99 4.62 -17.66
C ALA A 205 -14.69 6.10 -17.46
N THR A 206 -15.36 6.93 -18.27
CA THR A 206 -15.24 8.39 -18.21
C THR A 206 -16.55 9.07 -17.82
N PHE A 207 -17.64 8.32 -17.80
CA PHE A 207 -18.98 8.78 -17.46
C PHE A 207 -19.68 7.79 -16.52
N ILE A 208 -20.40 8.31 -15.53
CA ILE A 208 -21.22 7.52 -14.63
C ILE A 208 -22.50 8.27 -14.26
N ARG A 209 -23.60 7.55 -14.11
CA ARG A 209 -24.87 8.06 -13.59
C ARG A 209 -25.17 7.45 -12.23
N GLY A 210 -25.63 8.27 -11.30
CA GLY A 210 -26.03 7.87 -9.96
C GLY A 210 -27.51 8.09 -9.71
N TYR A 211 -28.11 7.16 -8.96
CA TYR A 211 -29.51 7.18 -8.54
C TYR A 211 -29.57 7.04 -7.03
N GLY A 212 -30.20 8.02 -6.37
CA GLY A 212 -30.38 8.08 -4.91
C GLY A 212 -31.77 8.52 -4.50
N ASN A 213 -32.02 8.58 -3.19
CA ASN A 213 -33.29 9.03 -2.62
C ASN A 213 -34.50 8.25 -3.17
N TYR A 214 -34.49 6.91 -3.02
CA TYR A 214 -35.61 6.06 -3.32
C TYR A 214 -35.74 4.95 -2.26
N SER A 215 -36.95 4.42 -2.05
CA SER A 215 -37.19 3.33 -1.09
C SER A 215 -36.89 1.96 -1.71
N GLY A 216 -36.68 0.93 -0.88
CA GLY A 216 -36.40 -0.43 -1.33
C GLY A 216 -37.54 -1.09 -2.12
N GLU A 217 -38.77 -0.54 -2.03
CA GLU A 217 -39.96 -1.01 -2.78
C GLU A 217 -40.09 -0.29 -4.12
N GLU A 218 -39.40 0.84 -4.31
CA GLU A 218 -39.37 1.62 -5.54
C GLU A 218 -38.15 1.22 -6.39
N THR A 219 -38.34 1.22 -7.71
CA THR A 219 -37.20 1.03 -8.62
C THR A 219 -36.39 2.32 -8.70
N PHE A 220 -35.10 2.22 -9.02
CA PHE A 220 -34.24 3.38 -9.24
C PHE A 220 -34.76 4.34 -10.34
N GLU A 221 -35.75 3.92 -11.13
CA GLU A 221 -36.44 4.75 -12.13
C GLU A 221 -37.22 5.89 -11.49
N HIS A 222 -37.65 5.74 -10.23
CA HIS A 222 -38.33 6.76 -9.45
C HIS A 222 -37.39 7.46 -8.44
N ALA A 223 -36.07 7.41 -8.70
CA ALA A 223 -35.10 8.04 -7.82
C ALA A 223 -35.32 9.56 -7.72
N GLY A 224 -35.47 10.07 -6.49
CA GLY A 224 -35.62 11.50 -6.21
C GLY A 224 -34.32 12.30 -6.39
N LEU A 225 -33.18 11.62 -6.49
CA LEU A 225 -31.88 12.19 -6.77
C LEU A 225 -31.21 11.45 -7.93
N VAL A 226 -31.01 12.15 -9.05
CA VAL A 226 -30.29 11.62 -10.20
C VAL A 226 -29.16 12.58 -10.51
N MET A 227 -27.95 12.08 -10.60
CA MET A 227 -26.76 12.85 -10.93
C MET A 227 -25.87 12.13 -11.94
N GLU A 228 -25.11 12.92 -12.68
CA GLU A 228 -24.10 12.45 -13.64
C GLU A 228 -22.75 13.02 -13.29
N ALA A 229 -21.71 12.23 -13.48
CA ALA A 229 -20.33 12.67 -13.34
C ALA A 229 -19.52 12.27 -14.56
N ARG A 230 -18.60 13.15 -14.93
CA ARG A 230 -17.63 12.97 -16.03
C ARG A 230 -16.23 13.19 -15.51
N SER A 231 -15.30 12.34 -15.92
CA SER A 231 -13.89 12.61 -15.73
C SER A 231 -13.36 13.55 -16.83
N ALA A 232 -12.24 14.22 -16.57
CA ALA A 232 -11.57 15.04 -17.58
C ALA A 232 -11.13 14.23 -18.81
N LEU A 233 -10.99 12.92 -18.67
CA LEU A 233 -10.65 12.01 -19.76
C LEU A 233 -11.79 11.84 -20.78
N ALA A 234 -13.02 12.23 -20.46
CA ALA A 234 -14.14 12.23 -21.40
C ALA A 234 -13.92 13.19 -22.58
N GLU A 235 -13.13 14.25 -22.40
CA GLU A 235 -12.77 15.14 -23.49
C GLU A 235 -11.94 14.44 -24.57
N ILE A 236 -11.24 13.37 -24.21
CA ILE A 236 -10.33 12.64 -25.09
C ILE A 236 -10.99 11.40 -25.66
N TYR A 237 -11.64 10.62 -24.81
CA TYR A 237 -12.17 9.29 -25.15
C TYR A 237 -13.69 9.29 -25.41
N GLY A 238 -14.36 10.43 -25.21
CA GLY A 238 -15.81 10.48 -25.18
C GLY A 238 -16.39 9.88 -23.91
N ASP A 239 -17.70 9.76 -23.86
CA ASP A 239 -18.42 9.17 -22.73
C ASP A 239 -18.35 7.63 -22.80
N ILE A 240 -17.48 7.04 -22.03
CA ILE A 240 -17.42 5.59 -21.78
C ILE A 240 -18.18 5.34 -20.47
N HIS A 241 -19.31 4.67 -20.55
CA HIS A 241 -20.25 4.52 -19.44
C HIS A 241 -19.82 3.44 -18.47
N ALA A 242 -19.71 3.81 -17.17
CA ALA A 242 -19.64 2.86 -16.07
C ALA A 242 -21.03 2.28 -15.76
N GLU A 243 -21.05 1.16 -15.04
CA GLU A 243 -22.28 0.68 -14.41
C GLU A 243 -22.86 1.76 -13.50
N PRO A 244 -24.18 2.05 -13.57
CA PRO A 244 -24.77 3.12 -12.78
C PRO A 244 -24.70 2.82 -11.28
N PHE A 245 -24.41 3.85 -10.50
CA PHE A 245 -24.45 3.76 -9.04
C PHE A 245 -25.90 3.88 -8.55
N LYS A 246 -26.32 2.93 -7.70
CA LYS A 246 -27.69 2.85 -7.19
C LYS A 246 -27.65 2.69 -5.67
N ASP A 247 -28.04 3.73 -4.94
CA ASP A 247 -28.17 3.68 -3.49
C ASP A 247 -29.28 4.62 -3.01
N GLY A 248 -30.46 4.06 -2.72
CA GLY A 248 -31.63 4.83 -2.25
C GLY A 248 -31.41 5.62 -0.95
N LYS A 249 -30.37 5.28 -0.18
CA LYS A 249 -30.03 5.98 1.06
C LYS A 249 -29.27 7.29 0.85
N VAL A 250 -28.68 7.50 -0.30
CA VAL A 250 -27.99 8.74 -0.65
C VAL A 250 -29.02 9.79 -1.04
N THR A 251 -29.23 10.76 -0.17
CA THR A 251 -30.24 11.81 -0.34
C THR A 251 -29.66 13.18 -0.65
N ASP A 252 -28.36 13.38 -0.50
CA ASP A 252 -27.70 14.65 -0.74
C ASP A 252 -26.76 14.61 -1.95
N GLN A 253 -26.68 15.74 -2.65
CA GLN A 253 -25.90 15.86 -3.88
C GLN A 253 -24.40 15.77 -3.65
N GLU A 254 -23.88 16.26 -2.52
CA GLU A 254 -22.45 16.29 -2.24
C GLU A 254 -21.91 14.86 -2.02
N THR A 255 -22.66 14.04 -1.29
CA THR A 255 -22.34 12.64 -1.09
C THR A 255 -22.42 11.87 -2.41
N MET A 256 -23.43 12.10 -3.21
CA MET A 256 -23.59 11.50 -4.53
C MET A 256 -22.41 11.85 -5.45
N ASP A 257 -22.05 13.12 -5.57
CA ASP A 257 -20.92 13.55 -6.42
C ASP A 257 -19.60 12.91 -5.97
N LYS A 258 -19.31 12.91 -4.67
CA LYS A 258 -18.11 12.27 -4.14
C LYS A 258 -18.03 10.79 -4.48
N GLU A 259 -19.15 10.08 -4.38
CA GLU A 259 -19.20 8.65 -4.71
C GLU A 259 -18.98 8.40 -6.21
N LEU A 260 -19.64 9.17 -7.07
CA LEU A 260 -19.50 9.06 -8.51
C LEU A 260 -18.07 9.36 -8.97
N GLN A 261 -17.47 10.45 -8.49
CA GLN A 261 -16.08 10.82 -8.79
C GLN A 261 -15.09 9.75 -8.29
N SER A 262 -15.34 9.19 -7.10
CA SER A 262 -14.52 8.10 -6.56
C SER A 262 -14.55 6.86 -7.46
N ARG A 263 -15.73 6.49 -7.98
CA ARG A 263 -15.90 5.34 -8.87
C ARG A 263 -15.21 5.54 -10.22
N LEU A 264 -15.34 6.72 -10.83
CA LEU A 264 -14.63 7.06 -12.06
C LEU A 264 -13.11 7.00 -11.87
N LYS A 265 -12.59 7.54 -10.77
CA LYS A 265 -11.16 7.44 -10.45
C LYS A 265 -10.70 5.99 -10.26
N LYS A 266 -11.52 5.15 -9.65
CA LYS A 266 -11.21 3.72 -9.44
C LYS A 266 -11.29 2.89 -10.72
N SER A 267 -12.04 3.32 -11.74
CA SER A 267 -12.16 2.60 -13.01
C SER A 267 -10.86 2.55 -13.80
N LEU A 268 -10.00 3.56 -13.64
CA LEU A 268 -8.67 3.58 -14.24
C LEU A 268 -7.70 2.81 -13.33
N LYS A 269 -7.59 1.51 -13.52
CA LYS A 269 -6.74 0.64 -12.74
C LYS A 269 -5.29 0.73 -13.24
N GLN A 270 -4.41 1.19 -12.38
CA GLN A 270 -2.96 1.10 -12.60
C GLN A 270 -2.35 0.48 -11.36
N SER A 271 -1.50 -0.51 -11.56
CA SER A 271 -0.70 -1.06 -10.49
C SER A 271 0.78 -0.87 -10.79
N LEU A 272 1.52 -0.52 -9.78
CA LEU A 272 2.95 -0.38 -9.84
C LEU A 272 3.55 -1.35 -8.83
N SER A 273 4.33 -2.29 -9.32
CA SER A 273 5.03 -3.27 -8.49
C SER A 273 6.51 -3.28 -8.80
N LEU A 274 7.30 -3.64 -7.81
CA LEU A 274 8.73 -3.73 -7.94
C LEU A 274 9.31 -4.78 -6.99
N ASP A 275 10.47 -5.29 -7.37
CA ASP A 275 11.34 -6.07 -6.50
C ASP A 275 12.31 -5.10 -5.82
N PHE A 276 12.18 -4.96 -4.50
CA PHE A 276 12.98 -4.04 -3.71
C PHE A 276 14.30 -4.70 -3.29
N LEU A 277 15.41 -4.09 -3.69
CA LEU A 277 16.72 -4.53 -3.24
C LEU A 277 16.98 -4.06 -1.82
N VAL A 278 17.13 -5.02 -0.91
CA VAL A 278 17.42 -4.74 0.49
C VAL A 278 18.88 -4.39 0.66
N LEU A 279 19.21 -3.11 0.58
CA LEU A 279 20.57 -2.58 0.81
C LEU A 279 20.81 -2.27 2.29
N ARG A 280 20.50 -3.21 3.18
CA ARG A 280 20.52 -2.99 4.65
C ARG A 280 21.85 -2.52 5.21
N GLU A 281 22.96 -2.96 4.63
CA GLU A 281 24.29 -2.52 5.08
C GLU A 281 24.55 -1.04 4.76
N SER A 282 23.99 -0.56 3.65
CA SER A 282 24.16 0.83 3.19
C SER A 282 23.01 1.76 3.63
N TYR A 283 21.79 1.21 3.77
CA TYR A 283 20.58 1.96 4.11
C TYR A 283 19.70 1.15 5.06
N PRO A 284 20.07 1.02 6.34
CA PRO A 284 19.34 0.20 7.31
C PRO A 284 17.91 0.70 7.60
N GLU A 285 17.64 1.98 7.36
CA GLU A 285 16.33 2.63 7.50
C GLU A 285 15.37 2.36 6.33
N ALA A 286 15.87 1.84 5.20
CA ALA A 286 15.04 1.51 4.04
C ALA A 286 14.35 0.16 4.21
N ASP A 287 13.36 0.11 5.11
CA ASP A 287 12.49 -1.05 5.35
C ASP A 287 11.06 -0.71 4.93
N PRO A 288 10.64 -1.07 3.70
CA PRO A 288 9.32 -0.75 3.19
C PRO A 288 8.21 -1.30 4.06
N GLN A 289 7.27 -0.43 4.48
CA GLN A 289 6.10 -0.82 5.24
C GLN A 289 4.82 -0.40 4.50
N PRO A 290 3.74 -1.19 4.58
CA PRO A 290 2.45 -0.74 4.06
C PRO A 290 2.02 0.58 4.72
N GLY A 291 1.60 1.55 3.92
CA GLY A 291 1.23 2.89 4.35
C GLY A 291 2.33 3.94 4.15
N ASP A 292 3.58 3.55 3.93
CA ASP A 292 4.66 4.50 3.64
C ASP A 292 4.39 5.27 2.35
N ILE A 293 4.68 6.57 2.37
CA ILE A 293 4.72 7.41 1.16
C ILE A 293 6.18 7.59 0.77
N VAL A 294 6.50 7.10 -0.42
CA VAL A 294 7.87 7.12 -0.95
C VAL A 294 7.93 7.89 -2.27
N GLN A 295 9.04 8.55 -2.53
CA GLN A 295 9.37 9.06 -3.84
C GLN A 295 9.82 7.90 -4.72
N ILE A 296 9.17 7.68 -5.86
CA ILE A 296 9.64 6.76 -6.88
C ILE A 296 10.23 7.52 -8.06
N LYS A 297 11.39 7.08 -8.53
CA LYS A 297 12.07 7.63 -9.70
C LYS A 297 12.44 6.51 -10.67
N SER A 298 11.98 6.60 -11.91
CA SER A 298 12.42 5.74 -13.02
C SER A 298 12.45 6.56 -14.30
N THR A 299 13.64 6.78 -14.79
CA THR A 299 13.86 7.52 -16.06
C THR A 299 13.27 6.75 -17.24
N LYS A 300 13.39 5.42 -17.25
CA LYS A 300 12.88 4.55 -18.31
C LYS A 300 11.35 4.55 -18.40
N LEU A 301 10.66 4.60 -17.26
CA LEU A 301 9.20 4.61 -17.20
C LEU A 301 8.62 6.04 -17.08
N GLY A 302 9.48 7.07 -17.07
CA GLY A 302 9.08 8.46 -16.88
C GLY A 302 8.37 8.69 -15.54
N LEU A 303 8.80 7.99 -14.48
CA LEU A 303 8.25 8.07 -13.13
C LEU A 303 9.08 9.05 -12.30
N ASN A 304 8.42 9.97 -11.64
CA ASN A 304 9.00 10.83 -10.61
C ASN A 304 7.86 11.36 -9.72
N ASP A 305 7.27 10.45 -8.94
CA ASP A 305 6.03 10.71 -8.22
C ASP A 305 6.14 10.25 -6.77
N LEU A 306 5.35 10.89 -5.88
CA LEU A 306 5.11 10.38 -4.54
C LEU A 306 4.03 9.30 -4.62
N VAL A 307 4.35 8.10 -4.15
CA VAL A 307 3.46 6.95 -4.20
C VAL A 307 3.36 6.30 -2.83
N ARG A 308 2.23 5.66 -2.57
CA ARG A 308 1.99 4.96 -1.33
C ARG A 308 2.27 3.47 -1.49
N ILE A 309 2.96 2.87 -0.54
CA ILE A 309 3.11 1.42 -0.46
C ILE A 309 1.80 0.83 0.06
N VAL A 310 1.18 -0.06 -0.73
CA VAL A 310 -0.08 -0.72 -0.32
C VAL A 310 0.14 -2.14 0.15
N GLN A 311 1.18 -2.81 -0.34
CA GLN A 311 1.52 -4.17 0.03
C GLN A 311 3.03 -4.37 0.01
N VAL A 312 3.51 -5.14 0.98
CA VAL A 312 4.87 -5.66 1.03
C VAL A 312 4.81 -7.16 1.23
N LYS A 313 5.43 -7.91 0.32
CA LYS A 313 5.64 -9.36 0.42
C LYS A 313 7.12 -9.59 0.68
N THR A 314 7.44 -10.12 1.84
CA THR A 314 8.82 -10.41 2.26
C THR A 314 9.03 -11.91 2.28
N ILE A 315 10.03 -12.39 1.56
CA ILE A 315 10.50 -13.78 1.58
C ILE A 315 11.79 -13.84 2.38
N ARG A 316 11.83 -14.70 3.39
CA ARG A 316 13.01 -14.94 4.23
C ARG A 316 13.48 -16.37 4.09
N GLY A 317 14.76 -16.55 3.90
CA GLY A 317 15.38 -17.87 3.81
C GLY A 317 15.42 -18.61 5.15
N ILE A 318 15.92 -19.82 5.14
CA ILE A 318 16.02 -20.73 6.30
C ILE A 318 16.79 -20.15 7.50
N ASN A 319 17.66 -19.19 7.26
CA ASN A 319 18.41 -18.44 8.28
C ASN A 319 17.71 -17.14 8.72
N ASN A 320 16.48 -16.94 8.29
CA ASN A 320 15.64 -15.75 8.56
C ASN A 320 16.21 -14.43 8.00
N VAL A 321 17.09 -14.50 7.01
CA VAL A 321 17.57 -13.34 6.26
C VAL A 321 16.59 -13.05 5.11
N ILE A 322 16.29 -11.78 4.86
CA ILE A 322 15.46 -11.41 3.72
C ILE A 322 16.18 -11.79 2.43
N VAL A 323 15.53 -12.63 1.62
CA VAL A 323 16.00 -13.06 0.31
C VAL A 323 15.38 -12.18 -0.78
N LYS A 324 14.10 -11.84 -0.61
CA LYS A 324 13.35 -11.07 -1.60
C LYS A 324 12.28 -10.22 -0.91
N GLN A 325 12.03 -9.04 -1.47
CA GLN A 325 10.98 -8.15 -1.00
C GLN A 325 10.25 -7.52 -2.18
N ASP A 326 9.02 -7.98 -2.44
CA ASP A 326 8.15 -7.44 -3.48
C ASP A 326 7.29 -6.33 -2.88
N VAL A 327 7.34 -5.14 -3.46
CA VAL A 327 6.56 -3.98 -3.01
C VAL A 327 5.54 -3.63 -4.07
N THR A 328 4.27 -3.55 -3.67
CA THR A 328 3.18 -3.05 -4.52
C THR A 328 2.83 -1.64 -4.08
N LEU A 329 2.84 -0.75 -5.04
CA LEU A 329 2.54 0.67 -4.85
C LEU A 329 1.11 0.95 -5.32
N GLY A 330 0.39 1.76 -4.56
CA GLY A 330 -0.97 2.19 -4.88
C GLY A 330 -1.01 3.68 -5.18
N GLU A 331 -2.17 4.11 -5.60
CA GLU A 331 -2.63 5.45 -5.96
C GLU A 331 -1.57 6.55 -6.06
N PHE A 332 -1.11 6.79 -7.25
CA PHE A 332 -0.51 8.05 -7.67
C PHE A 332 -1.50 8.77 -8.60
N ASN A 333 -1.24 10.02 -8.95
CA ASN A 333 -2.19 10.87 -9.65
C ASN A 333 -2.39 10.38 -11.10
N ARG A 334 -3.23 9.34 -11.25
CA ARG A 334 -3.47 8.53 -12.45
C ARG A 334 -3.99 9.39 -13.59
N GLU A 335 -4.98 10.23 -13.29
CA GLU A 335 -5.67 11.04 -14.27
C GLU A 335 -4.74 12.08 -14.91
N GLN A 336 -3.99 12.84 -14.11
CA GLN A 336 -3.06 13.84 -14.62
C GLN A 336 -1.94 13.22 -15.45
N ARG A 337 -1.44 12.04 -15.04
CA ARG A 337 -0.41 11.35 -15.79
C ARG A 337 -0.92 10.80 -17.11
N TYR A 338 -2.11 10.26 -17.12
CA TYR A 338 -2.76 9.77 -18.33
C TYR A 338 -3.03 10.91 -19.31
N MET A 339 -3.58 12.04 -18.84
CA MET A 339 -3.74 13.27 -19.60
C MET A 339 -2.42 13.75 -20.20
N LYS A 340 -1.35 13.76 -19.42
CA LYS A 340 -0.01 14.15 -19.91
C LYS A 340 0.49 13.22 -21.00
N LYS A 341 0.35 11.90 -20.86
CA LYS A 341 0.73 10.92 -21.88
C LYS A 341 -0.07 11.10 -23.18
N VAL A 342 -1.39 11.25 -23.06
CA VAL A 342 -2.27 11.41 -24.21
C VAL A 342 -2.00 12.74 -24.94
N ASN A 343 -1.85 13.83 -24.20
CA ASN A 343 -1.50 15.12 -24.80
C ASN A 343 -0.14 15.08 -25.50
N THR A 344 0.83 14.36 -24.93
CA THR A 344 2.13 14.16 -25.59
C THR A 344 1.98 13.34 -26.86
N ALA A 345 1.21 12.26 -26.84
CA ALA A 345 0.92 11.42 -28.00
C ALA A 345 0.12 12.20 -29.08
N ALA A 346 -0.90 12.94 -28.67
CA ALA A 346 -1.69 13.79 -29.57
C ALA A 346 -0.84 14.86 -30.24
N ASN A 347 0.05 15.52 -29.48
CA ASN A 347 1.00 16.50 -30.02
C ASN A 347 2.01 15.84 -30.98
N TYR A 348 2.43 14.61 -30.71
CA TYR A 348 3.30 13.85 -31.61
C TYR A 348 2.58 13.50 -32.92
N VAL A 349 1.35 12.97 -32.84
CA VAL A 349 0.53 12.63 -34.03
C VAL A 349 0.17 13.87 -34.83
N SER A 350 -0.25 14.95 -34.17
CA SER A 350 -0.50 16.25 -34.81
C SER A 350 0.75 16.77 -35.53
N GLY A 351 1.90 16.64 -34.89
CA GLY A 351 3.18 16.97 -35.49
C GLY A 351 3.54 16.13 -36.73
N LEU A 352 3.10 14.87 -36.78
CA LEU A 352 3.27 14.04 -37.99
C LEU A 352 2.30 14.41 -39.11
N ASN A 353 1.06 14.79 -38.79
CA ASN A 353 0.05 15.21 -39.77
C ASN A 353 0.41 16.55 -40.45
N ASP A 354 1.15 17.42 -39.76
CA ASP A 354 1.67 18.68 -40.33
C ASP A 354 2.84 18.47 -41.30
N VAL A 355 3.39 17.27 -41.39
CA VAL A 355 4.40 16.91 -42.37
C VAL A 355 3.71 16.63 -43.70
N ASN A 356 3.69 17.63 -44.58
CA ASN A 356 3.10 17.52 -45.91
C ASN A 356 3.99 16.60 -46.79
N LEU A 357 3.61 15.33 -46.85
CA LEU A 357 4.31 14.31 -47.63
C LEU A 357 4.32 14.55 -49.15
N SER A 358 3.52 15.49 -49.63
CA SER A 358 3.52 15.87 -51.05
C SER A 358 4.73 16.69 -51.48
N ASN A 359 5.54 17.21 -50.53
CA ASN A 359 6.76 17.96 -50.81
C ASN A 359 7.89 17.53 -49.85
N PRO A 360 8.74 16.55 -50.27
CA PRO A 360 9.78 15.97 -49.41
C PRO A 360 10.76 16.98 -48.83
N SER A 361 11.06 18.07 -49.53
CA SER A 361 11.98 19.12 -49.07
C SER A 361 11.41 19.92 -47.91
N LYS A 362 10.14 20.32 -48.00
CA LYS A 362 9.43 21.00 -46.91
C LYS A 362 9.16 20.10 -45.72
N ALA A 363 8.90 18.80 -45.97
CA ALA A 363 8.75 17.81 -44.95
C ALA A 363 10.07 17.63 -44.13
N ALA A 364 11.22 17.60 -44.81
CA ALA A 364 12.53 17.51 -44.19
C ALA A 364 12.87 18.76 -43.37
N GLU A 365 12.56 19.96 -43.86
CA GLU A 365 12.75 21.22 -43.11
C GLU A 365 11.86 21.32 -41.88
N ASN A 366 10.56 20.95 -41.99
CA ASN A 366 9.66 20.88 -40.86
C ASN A 366 10.09 19.83 -39.81
N LEU A 367 10.56 18.66 -40.25
CA LEU A 367 11.13 17.66 -39.37
C LEU A 367 12.37 18.19 -38.64
N LYS A 368 13.25 18.86 -39.36
CA LYS A 368 14.47 19.46 -38.83
C LYS A 368 14.19 20.56 -37.79
N SER A 369 13.20 21.42 -38.06
CA SER A 369 12.76 22.47 -37.12
C SER A 369 12.10 21.88 -35.87
N LYS A 370 11.31 20.80 -36.01
CA LYS A 370 10.67 20.12 -34.89
C LYS A 370 11.66 19.33 -34.04
N VAL A 371 12.62 18.64 -34.67
CA VAL A 371 13.72 17.99 -33.97
C VAL A 371 14.56 19.02 -33.20
N ALA A 372 14.83 20.19 -33.80
CA ALA A 372 15.54 21.27 -33.13
C ALA A 372 14.73 21.84 -31.93
N SER A 373 13.41 21.96 -32.05
CA SER A 373 12.55 22.41 -30.95
C SER A 373 12.46 21.39 -29.81
N ILE A 374 12.39 20.10 -30.13
CA ILE A 374 12.44 19.01 -29.15
C ILE A 374 13.81 18.97 -28.47
N ALA A 375 14.89 19.08 -29.22
CA ALA A 375 16.23 19.15 -28.68
C ALA A 375 16.42 20.35 -27.74
N LYS A 376 15.84 21.52 -28.09
CA LYS A 376 15.87 22.71 -27.23
C LYS A 376 15.06 22.52 -25.95
N SER A 377 13.87 21.90 -26.04
CA SER A 377 13.05 21.58 -24.87
C SER A 377 13.72 20.54 -23.96
N THR A 378 14.42 19.60 -24.56
CA THR A 378 15.18 18.57 -23.82
C THR A 378 16.40 19.20 -23.13
N LEU A 379 17.11 20.10 -23.80
CA LEU A 379 18.22 20.88 -23.21
C LEU A 379 17.73 21.80 -22.07
N ASP A 380 16.56 22.43 -22.23
CA ASP A 380 15.95 23.26 -21.18
C ASP A 380 15.50 22.41 -19.96
N LEU A 381 15.02 21.21 -20.21
CA LEU A 381 14.75 20.22 -19.16
C LEU A 381 16.02 19.72 -18.49
N MET A 382 17.08 19.43 -19.24
CA MET A 382 18.37 19.04 -18.71
C MET A 382 19.01 20.16 -17.89
N SER A 383 18.98 21.40 -18.37
CA SER A 383 19.51 22.54 -17.61
C SER A 383 18.72 22.80 -16.31
N ARG A 384 17.42 22.49 -16.28
CA ARG A 384 16.61 22.50 -15.04
C ARG A 384 16.95 21.36 -14.11
N THR A 385 17.29 20.20 -14.67
CA THR A 385 17.75 19.05 -13.89
C THR A 385 19.15 19.34 -13.30
N ASP A 386 20.07 19.90 -14.09
CA ASP A 386 21.39 20.35 -13.63
C ASP A 386 21.29 21.42 -12.53
N LEU A 387 20.35 22.34 -12.63
CA LEU A 387 20.07 23.34 -11.58
C LEU A 387 19.49 22.69 -10.28
N ILE A 388 18.78 21.58 -10.39
CA ILE A 388 18.28 20.81 -9.25
C ILE A 388 19.41 19.99 -8.67
N GLU A 389 20.26 19.37 -9.51
CA GLU A 389 21.45 18.65 -9.08
C GLU A 389 22.49 19.57 -8.43
N ASP A 390 22.71 20.79 -8.97
CA ASP A 390 23.59 21.80 -8.38
C ASP A 390 23.04 22.32 -7.01
N LYS A 391 21.71 22.39 -6.87
CA LYS A 391 21.08 22.66 -5.57
C LYS A 391 21.23 21.48 -4.59
N GLN A 392 21.18 20.24 -5.08
CA GLN A 392 21.40 19.04 -4.24
C GLN A 392 22.87 18.83 -3.89
N GLN A 393 23.82 19.14 -4.79
CA GLN A 393 25.25 19.13 -4.49
C GLN A 393 25.70 20.23 -3.49
N LYS A 394 24.92 21.28 -3.32
CA LYS A 394 25.15 22.29 -2.27
C LYS A 394 24.82 21.78 -0.86
N VAL A 395 24.18 20.62 -0.73
CA VAL A 395 24.06 19.89 0.52
C VAL A 395 25.30 19.01 0.69
N SER A 396 26.35 19.51 1.30
CA SER A 396 27.50 18.69 1.63
C SER A 396 27.28 17.98 2.95
N SER A 397 27.41 16.65 2.96
CA SER A 397 27.54 15.91 4.21
C SER A 397 28.96 16.07 4.76
N LYS A 398 29.10 16.55 5.99
CA LYS A 398 30.35 16.52 6.73
C LYS A 398 30.28 15.31 7.67
N THR A 399 31.13 14.34 7.44
CA THR A 399 31.28 13.22 8.36
C THR A 399 32.15 13.68 9.52
N VAL A 400 31.60 13.74 10.71
CA VAL A 400 32.34 14.06 11.94
C VAL A 400 32.38 12.78 12.78
N THR A 401 33.59 12.32 13.05
CA THR A 401 33.81 11.22 14.00
C THR A 401 33.91 11.83 15.39
N THR A 402 33.00 11.49 16.28
CA THR A 402 33.03 11.93 17.66
C THR A 402 34.13 11.19 18.46
N SER A 403 34.50 11.70 19.58
CA SER A 403 35.59 11.13 20.41
C SER A 403 35.32 9.72 20.95
N ASP A 404 34.08 9.23 20.82
CA ASP A 404 33.64 7.85 21.17
C ASP A 404 33.61 6.92 19.95
N GLY A 405 34.02 7.38 18.78
CA GLY A 405 34.01 6.56 17.52
C GLY A 405 32.68 6.54 16.76
N THR A 406 31.69 7.34 17.21
CA THR A 406 30.40 7.41 16.48
C THR A 406 30.54 8.30 15.25
N ILE A 407 30.09 7.80 14.10
CA ILE A 407 30.08 8.54 12.84
C ILE A 407 28.74 9.29 12.72
N VAL A 408 28.79 10.62 12.77
CA VAL A 408 27.62 11.48 12.58
C VAL A 408 27.69 12.13 11.21
N HIS A 409 26.66 11.92 10.38
CA HIS A 409 26.48 12.61 9.12
C HIS A 409 25.67 13.89 9.34
N ASP A 410 26.32 15.01 9.26
CA ASP A 410 25.68 16.33 9.39
C ASP A 410 25.41 16.90 7.99
N PHE A 411 24.14 17.09 7.61
CA PHE A 411 23.72 17.69 6.35
C PHE A 411 23.61 19.19 6.52
N ILE A 412 24.60 19.92 6.04
CA ILE A 412 24.60 21.39 6.10
C ILE A 412 24.04 21.93 4.79
N ASP A 413 22.89 22.58 4.85
CA ASP A 413 22.36 23.38 3.75
C ASP A 413 23.20 24.67 3.60
N LYS A 414 24.03 24.71 2.56
CA LYS A 414 24.90 25.87 2.27
C LYS A 414 24.15 27.11 1.73
N SER A 415 22.83 26.99 1.49
CA SER A 415 22.04 28.11 0.96
C SER A 415 21.85 29.26 1.99
N ASN A 416 22.16 29.02 3.26
CA ASN A 416 21.98 29.98 4.37
C ASN A 416 23.28 30.53 4.99
N ILE A 417 24.44 30.22 4.43
CA ILE A 417 25.70 30.83 4.89
C ILE A 417 25.85 32.20 4.23
N LYS A 418 25.26 33.23 4.83
CA LYS A 418 25.72 34.61 4.61
C LYS A 418 27.09 34.74 5.19
N ASP A 419 28.02 35.23 4.36
CA ASP A 419 29.38 35.60 4.74
C ASP A 419 29.41 36.30 6.08
N VAL A 420 29.96 35.61 7.08
CA VAL A 420 30.49 36.28 8.27
C VAL A 420 31.99 36.44 8.03
N LYS A 421 32.36 37.70 7.74
CA LYS A 421 33.76 38.13 7.74
C LYS A 421 34.32 38.04 9.14
#